data_93bfd1cad7fb5819576f1572eec07a9d
#
_entry.id   93bfd1cad7fb5819576f1572eec07a9d
#
_cell.length_a   1.000
_cell.length_b   1.000
_cell.length_c   1.000
_cell.angle_alpha   90.00
_cell.angle_beta   90.00
_cell.angle_gamma   90.00
#
_symmetry.space_group_name_H-M   'P 1'
#
loop_
_entity.id
_entity.type
_entity.pdbx_description
1 polymer ?
#
loop_
_entity_poly.entity_id
_entity_poly.type
_entity_poly.pdbx_seq_one_letter_code
_entity_poly.pdbx_strand_id
1 'polypeptide(L)'
;MRPAHLAHVLDREFLAAASGHHTPVMLWGPPGVGKSGLVAQLAARHAVPMIDIRLSQMEPSDLRGIPFRVGDMVQWAIPAMLPDAVRHGERGVLFLDEITSAAPAVSAAAYQLILDRRLGEYRIPPGWAIFAAGNRQGDRGVTYAMPAPLANRFAHFEVEVDLDDWVQWAWAQGIDERLIGFLRFKPELLFDFDPARTLAGEMAFPSPRSWEFAHRALQKFADRPALLQGALAGCVGQAAGVECAAYLATLERLPDLDAIVEGRAAEVPEEIDLQYAVAAALVARALRARAGSDAQRVWGHILDYADRLPTREMGVMLVADLHRSLGPALFGVPAFARWAERAADVLLDDRPGARRARRRAATGCRAHAADPGPALSRRTGAAPAAAGGRPLV
;
A
#
# COMPACT_ATOMS: atom_id res chain seq x y z
N MET A 1 -1.81 -5.92 8.40
CA MET A 1 -0.51 -5.35 8.90
C MET A 1 -0.03 -4.30 7.93
N ARG A 2 0.47 -3.14 8.42
CA ARG A 2 1.03 -2.05 7.60
C ARG A 2 2.24 -2.52 6.79
N PRO A 3 2.44 -1.99 5.56
CA PRO A 3 3.57 -2.33 4.68
C PRO A 3 4.95 -2.18 5.34
N ALA A 4 5.18 -1.11 6.10
CA ALA A 4 6.45 -0.90 6.80
C ALA A 4 6.76 -2.00 7.81
N HIS A 5 5.77 -2.44 8.61
CA HIS A 5 5.97 -3.54 9.56
C HIS A 5 6.18 -4.88 8.84
N LEU A 6 5.41 -5.10 7.77
CA LEU A 6 5.53 -6.31 6.97
C LEU A 6 6.89 -6.41 6.30
N ALA A 7 7.45 -5.29 5.82
CA ALA A 7 8.79 -5.25 5.27
C ALA A 7 9.84 -5.75 6.27
N HIS A 8 9.70 -5.43 7.58
CA HIS A 8 10.60 -5.96 8.62
C HIS A 8 10.42 -7.46 8.85
N VAL A 9 9.18 -7.98 8.79
CA VAL A 9 8.93 -9.43 8.90
C VAL A 9 9.59 -10.16 7.74
N LEU A 10 9.36 -9.70 6.50
CA LEU A 10 9.95 -10.30 5.30
C LEU A 10 11.49 -10.26 5.35
N ASP A 11 12.06 -9.17 5.84
CA ASP A 11 13.51 -9.00 6.02
C ASP A 11 14.08 -10.05 6.98
N ARG A 12 13.45 -10.26 8.14
CA ARG A 12 13.86 -11.26 9.12
C ARG A 12 13.74 -12.68 8.58
N GLU A 13 12.67 -13.01 7.90
CA GLU A 13 12.47 -14.33 7.29
C GLU A 13 13.47 -14.58 6.15
N PHE A 14 13.79 -13.56 5.34
CA PHE A 14 14.84 -13.67 4.33
C PHE A 14 16.22 -13.95 4.95
N LEU A 15 16.58 -13.24 6.01
CA LEU A 15 17.85 -13.47 6.71
C LEU A 15 17.91 -14.86 7.36
N ALA A 16 16.80 -15.35 7.89
CA ALA A 16 16.69 -16.68 8.50
C ALA A 16 16.84 -17.83 7.48
N ALA A 17 16.63 -17.57 6.19
CA ALA A 17 16.77 -18.61 5.15
C ALA A 17 18.18 -19.18 5.09
N ALA A 18 19.21 -18.37 5.26
CA ALA A 18 20.61 -18.81 5.24
C ALA A 18 20.95 -19.79 6.37
N SER A 19 20.26 -19.72 7.51
CA SER A 19 20.44 -20.60 8.66
C SER A 19 19.46 -21.77 8.72
N GLY A 20 18.61 -21.93 7.71
CA GLY A 20 17.61 -23.00 7.65
C GLY A 20 16.38 -22.80 8.56
N HIS A 21 16.22 -21.62 9.16
CA HIS A 21 15.11 -21.28 10.06
C HIS A 21 14.00 -20.46 9.39
N HIS A 22 13.98 -20.41 8.06
CA HIS A 22 12.98 -19.67 7.29
C HIS A 22 11.60 -20.30 7.41
N THR A 23 10.60 -19.49 7.76
CA THR A 23 9.19 -19.84 7.68
C THR A 23 8.60 -19.20 6.39
N PRO A 24 8.03 -19.99 5.48
CA PRO A 24 7.36 -19.42 4.31
C PRO A 24 6.28 -18.41 4.73
N VAL A 25 6.18 -17.29 4.03
CA VAL A 25 5.21 -16.23 4.33
C VAL A 25 4.15 -16.14 3.25
N MET A 26 2.89 -16.09 3.66
CA MET A 26 1.73 -15.87 2.80
C MET A 26 1.18 -14.45 2.99
N LEU A 27 1.18 -13.67 1.90
CA LEU A 27 0.65 -12.32 1.83
C LEU A 27 -0.76 -12.31 1.27
N TRP A 28 -1.71 -11.89 2.09
CA TRP A 28 -3.11 -11.76 1.72
C TRP A 28 -3.48 -10.31 1.45
N GLY A 29 -4.39 -10.10 0.52
CA GLY A 29 -5.01 -8.80 0.29
C GLY A 29 -5.54 -8.63 -1.12
N PRO A 30 -6.38 -7.63 -1.35
CA PRO A 30 -6.98 -7.35 -2.64
C PRO A 30 -5.93 -6.97 -3.71
N PRO A 31 -6.32 -6.93 -4.99
CA PRO A 31 -5.42 -6.53 -6.06
C PRO A 31 -4.97 -5.07 -5.88
N GLY A 32 -3.73 -4.76 -6.28
CA GLY A 32 -3.20 -3.40 -6.28
C GLY A 32 -2.65 -2.87 -4.97
N VAL A 33 -2.73 -3.60 -3.84
CA VAL A 33 -2.22 -3.15 -2.52
C VAL A 33 -0.70 -3.22 -2.36
N GLY A 34 0.03 -3.77 -3.33
CA GLY A 34 1.50 -3.76 -3.31
C GLY A 34 2.17 -5.04 -2.81
N LYS A 35 1.48 -6.19 -2.71
CA LYS A 35 2.06 -7.48 -2.25
C LYS A 35 3.38 -7.83 -2.94
N SER A 36 3.38 -7.92 -4.27
CA SER A 36 4.56 -8.26 -5.07
C SER A 36 5.62 -7.16 -4.99
N GLY A 37 5.20 -5.89 -4.89
CA GLY A 37 6.10 -4.74 -4.71
C GLY A 37 6.90 -4.79 -3.41
N LEU A 38 6.30 -5.23 -2.29
CA LEU A 38 7.00 -5.40 -1.01
C LEU A 38 8.11 -6.44 -1.11
N VAL A 39 7.86 -7.56 -1.78
CA VAL A 39 8.84 -8.62 -1.99
C VAL A 39 9.95 -8.17 -2.94
N ALA A 40 9.60 -7.46 -4.01
CA ALA A 40 10.59 -6.90 -4.94
C ALA A 40 11.51 -5.87 -4.26
N GLN A 41 10.96 -5.00 -3.39
CA GLN A 41 11.75 -4.04 -2.62
C GLN A 41 12.71 -4.74 -1.64
N LEU A 42 12.28 -5.85 -1.02
CA LEU A 42 13.16 -6.66 -0.18
C LEU A 42 14.33 -7.21 -0.99
N ALA A 43 14.07 -7.84 -2.14
CA ALA A 43 15.10 -8.39 -2.99
C ALA A 43 16.10 -7.32 -3.47
N ALA A 44 15.59 -6.15 -3.88
CA ALA A 44 16.42 -5.02 -4.27
C ALA A 44 17.28 -4.49 -3.12
N ARG A 45 16.74 -4.39 -1.90
CA ARG A 45 17.48 -3.94 -0.70
C ARG A 45 18.65 -4.85 -0.37
N HIS A 46 18.48 -6.15 -0.53
CA HIS A 46 19.53 -7.14 -0.29
C HIS A 46 20.41 -7.43 -1.51
N ALA A 47 20.14 -6.78 -2.65
CA ALA A 47 20.84 -6.99 -3.93
C ALA A 47 20.86 -8.48 -4.33
N VAL A 48 19.72 -9.18 -4.18
CA VAL A 48 19.55 -10.60 -4.53
C VAL A 48 18.51 -10.77 -5.64
N PRO A 49 18.60 -11.85 -6.42
CA PRO A 49 17.59 -12.16 -7.42
C PRO A 49 16.25 -12.51 -6.77
N MET A 50 15.18 -12.09 -7.44
CA MET A 50 13.81 -12.53 -7.18
C MET A 50 13.28 -13.29 -8.37
N ILE A 51 12.86 -14.52 -8.14
CA ILE A 51 12.15 -15.32 -9.12
C ILE A 51 10.67 -15.23 -8.81
N ASP A 52 9.91 -14.58 -9.70
CA ASP A 52 8.46 -14.40 -9.59
C ASP A 52 7.76 -15.46 -10.46
N ILE A 53 7.02 -16.36 -9.81
CA ILE A 53 6.27 -17.43 -10.47
C ILE A 53 4.77 -17.20 -10.23
N ARG A 54 4.04 -16.92 -11.31
CA ARG A 54 2.59 -16.74 -11.30
C ARG A 54 1.88 -18.06 -11.50
N LEU A 55 1.47 -18.68 -10.42
CA LEU A 55 0.91 -20.03 -10.43
C LEU A 55 -0.43 -20.14 -11.18
N SER A 56 -1.19 -19.05 -11.29
CA SER A 56 -2.45 -19.01 -12.06
C SER A 56 -2.26 -19.17 -13.57
N GLN A 57 -1.03 -18.93 -14.09
CA GLN A 57 -0.69 -19.00 -15.51
C GLN A 57 0.07 -20.27 -15.89
N MET A 58 0.18 -21.25 -14.97
CA MET A 58 1.01 -22.41 -15.12
C MET A 58 0.21 -23.70 -15.24
N GLU A 59 0.84 -24.68 -15.90
CA GLU A 59 0.46 -26.07 -15.87
C GLU A 59 1.36 -26.86 -14.88
N PRO A 60 0.93 -28.03 -14.40
CA PRO A 60 1.74 -28.85 -13.49
C PRO A 60 3.11 -29.25 -14.04
N SER A 61 3.22 -29.42 -15.36
CA SER A 61 4.48 -29.70 -16.08
C SER A 61 5.48 -28.57 -16.01
N ASP A 62 5.00 -27.31 -15.96
CA ASP A 62 5.87 -26.12 -15.89
C ASP A 62 6.65 -26.08 -14.58
N LEU A 63 6.06 -26.57 -13.48
CA LEU A 63 6.74 -26.69 -12.20
C LEU A 63 7.54 -27.98 -12.06
N ARG A 64 6.96 -29.13 -12.44
CA ARG A 64 7.60 -30.45 -12.26
C ARG A 64 8.69 -30.74 -13.27
N GLY A 65 8.65 -30.08 -14.41
CA GLY A 65 9.49 -30.39 -15.56
C GLY A 65 8.94 -31.51 -16.42
N ILE A 66 9.75 -32.00 -17.33
CA ILE A 66 9.38 -33.01 -18.31
C ILE A 66 10.17 -34.29 -18.03
N PRO A 67 9.50 -35.44 -17.91
CA PRO A 67 10.19 -36.71 -17.73
C PRO A 67 10.90 -37.14 -19.04
N PHE A 68 12.12 -37.65 -18.93
CA PHE A 68 12.85 -38.25 -20.04
C PHE A 68 13.55 -39.54 -19.61
N ARG A 69 13.76 -40.42 -20.55
CA ARG A 69 14.36 -41.73 -20.28
C ARG A 69 15.88 -41.64 -20.32
N VAL A 70 16.52 -42.17 -19.29
CA VAL A 70 17.99 -42.37 -19.23
C VAL A 70 18.25 -43.82 -18.90
N GLY A 71 18.64 -44.64 -19.88
CA GLY A 71 18.73 -46.11 -19.72
C GLY A 71 17.38 -46.70 -19.37
N ASP A 72 17.28 -47.42 -18.25
CA ASP A 72 16.04 -48.03 -17.73
C ASP A 72 15.35 -47.18 -16.68
N MET A 73 15.81 -45.95 -16.44
CA MET A 73 15.23 -45.02 -15.48
C MET A 73 14.57 -43.81 -16.15
N VAL A 74 13.65 -43.19 -15.42
CA VAL A 74 13.07 -41.90 -15.81
C VAL A 74 13.70 -40.82 -14.96
N GLN A 75 14.25 -39.76 -15.58
CA GLN A 75 14.70 -38.54 -14.94
C GLN A 75 13.80 -37.37 -15.35
N TRP A 76 13.80 -36.31 -14.54
CA TRP A 76 13.02 -35.11 -14.81
C TRP A 76 13.93 -33.96 -15.17
N ALA A 77 13.66 -33.34 -16.31
CA ALA A 77 14.31 -32.07 -16.66
C ALA A 77 13.79 -30.97 -15.75
N ILE A 78 14.65 -30.39 -14.94
CA ILE A 78 14.29 -29.35 -13.97
C ILE A 78 14.00 -28.05 -14.74
N PRO A 79 12.85 -27.38 -14.51
CA PRO A 79 12.51 -26.13 -15.15
C PRO A 79 13.56 -25.05 -14.88
N ALA A 80 13.98 -24.35 -15.92
CA ALA A 80 15.02 -23.33 -15.82
C ALA A 80 14.65 -22.12 -14.93
N MET A 81 13.36 -21.93 -14.70
CA MET A 81 12.84 -20.85 -13.87
C MET A 81 12.91 -21.13 -12.35
N LEU A 82 13.19 -22.36 -11.93
CA LEU A 82 13.35 -22.65 -10.51
C LEU A 82 14.73 -22.16 -10.00
N PRO A 83 14.82 -21.75 -8.70
CA PRO A 83 16.07 -21.34 -8.08
C PRO A 83 17.20 -22.35 -8.29
N ASP A 84 18.36 -21.86 -8.65
CA ASP A 84 19.56 -22.70 -8.88
C ASP A 84 20.79 -21.91 -8.45
N ALA A 85 21.62 -22.52 -7.59
CA ALA A 85 22.77 -21.83 -6.99
C ALA A 85 23.81 -21.37 -8.05
N VAL A 86 23.99 -22.13 -9.13
CA VAL A 86 24.94 -21.80 -10.21
C VAL A 86 24.41 -20.67 -11.10
N ARG A 87 23.11 -20.73 -11.45
CA ARG A 87 22.51 -19.77 -12.38
C ARG A 87 22.05 -18.49 -11.68
N HIS A 88 21.53 -18.60 -10.47
CA HIS A 88 20.84 -17.52 -9.78
C HIS A 88 21.53 -17.09 -8.47
N GLY A 89 22.62 -17.79 -8.07
CA GLY A 89 23.33 -17.53 -6.82
C GLY A 89 22.80 -18.29 -5.61
N GLU A 90 23.60 -18.31 -4.56
CA GLU A 90 23.31 -19.05 -3.31
C GLU A 90 22.14 -18.49 -2.51
N ARG A 91 21.78 -17.22 -2.72
CA ARG A 91 20.73 -16.50 -1.98
C ARG A 91 19.79 -15.81 -2.93
N GLY A 92 18.51 -15.84 -2.58
CA GLY A 92 17.49 -15.18 -3.39
C GLY A 92 16.09 -15.30 -2.77
N VAL A 93 15.12 -14.84 -3.51
CA VAL A 93 13.71 -14.89 -3.16
C VAL A 93 12.95 -15.66 -4.23
N LEU A 94 12.27 -16.73 -3.82
CA LEU A 94 11.27 -17.39 -4.62
C LEU A 94 9.90 -16.83 -4.22
N PHE A 95 9.25 -16.13 -5.14
CA PHE A 95 7.94 -15.54 -4.94
C PHE A 95 6.89 -16.28 -5.76
N LEU A 96 5.90 -16.84 -5.09
CA LEU A 96 4.80 -17.59 -5.67
C LEU A 96 3.54 -16.71 -5.67
N ASP A 97 3.31 -15.98 -6.76
CA ASP A 97 2.18 -15.07 -6.86
C ASP A 97 0.90 -15.81 -7.33
N GLU A 98 -0.24 -15.26 -6.94
CA GLU A 98 -1.57 -15.75 -7.30
C GLU A 98 -1.83 -17.23 -6.93
N ILE A 99 -1.22 -17.70 -5.83
CA ILE A 99 -1.30 -19.11 -5.40
C ILE A 99 -2.75 -19.59 -5.19
N THR A 100 -3.65 -18.70 -4.78
CA THR A 100 -5.07 -19.00 -4.57
C THR A 100 -5.87 -19.05 -5.87
N SER A 101 -5.32 -18.56 -6.98
CA SER A 101 -5.96 -18.57 -8.30
C SER A 101 -5.42 -19.69 -9.19
N ALA A 102 -4.44 -20.46 -8.71
CA ALA A 102 -3.86 -21.58 -9.43
C ALA A 102 -4.81 -22.78 -9.47
N ALA A 103 -4.81 -23.51 -10.60
CA ALA A 103 -5.56 -24.74 -10.72
C ALA A 103 -5.13 -25.77 -9.64
N PRO A 104 -6.04 -26.60 -9.10
CA PRO A 104 -5.72 -27.53 -8.01
C PRO A 104 -4.51 -28.44 -8.26
N ALA A 105 -4.29 -28.85 -9.51
CA ALA A 105 -3.16 -29.68 -9.89
C ALA A 105 -1.81 -28.94 -9.83
N VAL A 106 -1.79 -27.64 -10.19
CA VAL A 106 -0.63 -26.76 -10.07
C VAL A 106 -0.33 -26.48 -8.60
N SER A 107 -1.38 -26.18 -7.83
CA SER A 107 -1.28 -25.97 -6.39
C SER A 107 -0.67 -27.18 -5.70
N ALA A 108 -1.09 -28.41 -6.06
CA ALA A 108 -0.56 -29.65 -5.49
C ALA A 108 0.96 -29.84 -5.78
N ALA A 109 1.44 -29.41 -6.96
CA ALA A 109 2.87 -29.40 -7.27
C ALA A 109 3.62 -28.33 -6.45
N ALA A 110 3.07 -27.12 -6.34
CA ALA A 110 3.64 -26.05 -5.53
C ALA A 110 3.70 -26.41 -4.04
N TYR A 111 2.76 -27.21 -3.52
CA TYR A 111 2.76 -27.63 -2.11
C TYR A 111 4.04 -28.37 -1.73
N GLN A 112 4.48 -29.34 -2.55
CA GLN A 112 5.72 -30.06 -2.27
C GLN A 112 6.93 -29.10 -2.23
N LEU A 113 6.96 -28.14 -3.16
CA LEU A 113 8.01 -27.12 -3.20
C LEU A 113 8.06 -26.26 -1.93
N ILE A 114 6.90 -25.89 -1.41
CA ILE A 114 6.77 -25.07 -0.20
C ILE A 114 7.04 -25.90 1.06
N LEU A 115 6.45 -27.10 1.15
CA LEU A 115 6.51 -27.94 2.35
C LEU A 115 7.89 -28.55 2.57
N ASP A 116 8.47 -29.10 1.51
CA ASP A 116 9.68 -29.91 1.59
C ASP A 116 10.91 -29.20 0.97
N ARG A 117 10.73 -27.97 0.45
CA ARG A 117 11.73 -27.22 -0.32
C ARG A 117 12.30 -28.06 -1.48
N ARG A 118 11.47 -28.96 -2.05
CA ARG A 118 11.86 -29.85 -3.15
C ARG A 118 10.70 -30.13 -4.08
N LEU A 119 11.03 -30.60 -5.27
CA LEU A 119 10.08 -31.08 -6.26
C LEU A 119 10.70 -32.28 -6.99
N GLY A 120 10.28 -33.47 -6.64
CA GLY A 120 11.00 -34.69 -7.07
C GLY A 120 12.45 -34.69 -6.57
N GLU A 121 13.40 -34.72 -7.50
CA GLU A 121 14.84 -34.68 -7.21
C GLU A 121 15.38 -33.26 -7.00
N TYR A 122 14.69 -32.25 -7.53
CA TYR A 122 15.08 -30.85 -7.37
C TYR A 122 14.93 -30.39 -5.91
N ARG A 123 15.92 -29.57 -5.45
CA ARG A 123 15.89 -28.92 -4.13
C ARG A 123 16.15 -27.43 -4.27
N ILE A 124 15.36 -26.63 -3.58
CA ILE A 124 15.61 -25.18 -3.47
C ILE A 124 16.90 -24.97 -2.67
N PRO A 125 17.84 -24.14 -3.15
CA PRO A 125 19.06 -23.82 -2.39
C PRO A 125 18.72 -23.26 -1.01
N PRO A 126 19.49 -23.60 0.06
CA PRO A 126 19.14 -23.23 1.43
C PRO A 126 18.93 -21.71 1.64
N GLY A 127 19.75 -20.87 1.01
CA GLY A 127 19.70 -19.41 1.17
C GLY A 127 18.54 -18.71 0.45
N TRP A 128 17.61 -19.46 -0.17
CA TRP A 128 16.43 -18.91 -0.85
C TRP A 128 15.22 -18.86 0.09
N ALA A 129 14.68 -17.66 0.29
CA ALA A 129 13.41 -17.49 1.00
C ALA A 129 12.21 -17.74 0.10
N ILE A 130 11.14 -18.31 0.65
CA ILE A 130 9.89 -18.57 -0.07
C ILE A 130 8.82 -17.61 0.45
N PHE A 131 8.31 -16.77 -0.41
CA PHE A 131 7.15 -15.91 -0.15
C PHE A 131 6.05 -16.22 -1.13
N ALA A 132 4.81 -16.12 -0.70
CA ALA A 132 3.65 -16.34 -1.56
C ALA A 132 2.65 -15.19 -1.41
N ALA A 133 1.83 -14.98 -2.43
CA ALA A 133 0.74 -14.03 -2.38
C ALA A 133 -0.54 -14.61 -2.97
N GLY A 134 -1.67 -14.14 -2.46
CA GLY A 134 -2.99 -14.51 -2.95
C GLY A 134 -4.06 -13.51 -2.53
N ASN A 135 -5.20 -13.59 -3.21
CA ASN A 135 -6.38 -12.82 -2.86
C ASN A 135 -7.28 -13.65 -1.94
N ARG A 136 -8.07 -12.99 -1.10
CA ARG A 136 -9.08 -13.64 -0.27
C ARG A 136 -10.29 -14.06 -1.12
N GLN A 137 -11.08 -14.99 -0.63
CA GLN A 137 -12.31 -15.43 -1.32
C GLN A 137 -13.29 -14.28 -1.59
N GLY A 138 -13.27 -13.23 -0.77
CA GLY A 138 -14.09 -12.03 -0.96
C GLY A 138 -13.56 -11.02 -1.95
N ASP A 139 -12.27 -11.08 -2.32
CA ASP A 139 -11.60 -10.06 -3.15
C ASP A 139 -11.85 -10.24 -4.66
N ARG A 140 -12.68 -11.20 -5.05
CA ARG A 140 -13.03 -11.59 -6.41
C ARG A 140 -11.88 -11.92 -7.36
N GLY A 141 -12.10 -12.98 -8.06
CA GLY A 141 -11.25 -13.71 -8.96
C GLY A 141 -11.59 -15.18 -8.80
N VAL A 142 -11.14 -16.05 -9.67
CA VAL A 142 -11.19 -17.48 -9.41
C VAL A 142 -10.23 -17.76 -8.26
N THR A 143 -10.76 -18.02 -7.07
CA THR A 143 -9.95 -18.34 -5.89
C THR A 143 -10.36 -19.74 -5.39
N TYR A 144 -9.37 -20.60 -5.25
CA TYR A 144 -9.53 -21.92 -4.64
C TYR A 144 -9.17 -21.83 -3.15
N ALA A 145 -9.92 -22.57 -2.33
CA ALA A 145 -9.59 -22.68 -0.91
C ALA A 145 -8.21 -23.33 -0.74
N MET A 146 -7.35 -22.73 0.04
CA MET A 146 -6.06 -23.32 0.39
C MET A 146 -6.29 -24.52 1.31
N PRO A 147 -5.80 -25.73 0.99
CA PRO A 147 -5.92 -26.88 1.87
C PRO A 147 -5.24 -26.64 3.22
N ALA A 148 -5.88 -27.12 4.29
CA ALA A 148 -5.40 -26.92 5.65
C ALA A 148 -3.92 -27.36 5.90
N PRO A 149 -3.43 -28.47 5.32
CA PRO A 149 -2.02 -28.83 5.48
C PRO A 149 -1.05 -27.81 4.88
N LEU A 150 -1.41 -27.17 3.76
CA LEU A 150 -0.60 -26.10 3.17
C LEU A 150 -0.69 -24.82 4.00
N ALA A 151 -1.91 -24.42 4.39
CA ALA A 151 -2.11 -23.23 5.20
C ALA A 151 -1.26 -23.27 6.48
N ASN A 152 -1.20 -24.42 7.15
CA ASN A 152 -0.41 -24.59 8.38
C ASN A 152 1.13 -24.49 8.19
N ARG A 153 1.61 -24.36 6.95
CA ARG A 153 3.05 -24.23 6.63
C ARG A 153 3.49 -22.83 6.33
N PHE A 154 2.55 -21.88 6.34
CA PHE A 154 2.82 -20.46 6.15
C PHE A 154 2.61 -19.66 7.43
N ALA A 155 3.41 -18.63 7.59
CA ALA A 155 3.04 -17.48 8.41
C ALA A 155 2.15 -16.55 7.56
N HIS A 156 0.93 -16.32 8.00
CA HIS A 156 -0.07 -15.57 7.24
C HIS A 156 -0.13 -14.10 7.67
N PHE A 157 0.01 -13.20 6.71
CA PHE A 157 -0.10 -11.76 6.94
C PHE A 157 -1.05 -11.11 5.96
N GLU A 158 -1.91 -10.25 6.48
CA GLU A 158 -2.79 -9.42 5.69
C GLU A 158 -2.13 -8.07 5.42
N VAL A 159 -2.04 -7.69 4.14
CA VAL A 159 -1.49 -6.40 3.72
C VAL A 159 -2.59 -5.36 3.81
N GLU A 160 -2.41 -4.38 4.67
CA GLU A 160 -3.27 -3.22 4.82
C GLU A 160 -2.69 -2.05 4.02
N VAL A 161 -3.55 -1.26 3.41
CA VAL A 161 -3.12 0.00 2.78
C VAL A 161 -2.95 1.06 3.87
N ASP A 162 -1.80 1.71 3.87
CA ASP A 162 -1.49 2.81 4.78
C ASP A 162 -0.93 3.99 3.99
N LEU A 163 -1.52 5.17 4.19
CA LEU A 163 -1.16 6.36 3.43
C LEU A 163 0.28 6.81 3.72
N ASP A 164 0.70 6.77 4.98
CA ASP A 164 2.05 7.23 5.35
C ASP A 164 3.12 6.35 4.73
N ASP A 165 2.91 5.02 4.76
CA ASP A 165 3.83 4.07 4.14
C ASP A 165 3.85 4.23 2.62
N TRP A 166 2.68 4.49 2.00
CA TRP A 166 2.59 4.75 0.57
C TRP A 166 3.30 6.06 0.18
N VAL A 167 3.12 7.13 0.95
CA VAL A 167 3.78 8.42 0.70
C VAL A 167 5.30 8.31 0.80
N GLN A 168 5.83 7.56 1.79
CA GLN A 168 7.26 7.31 1.88
C GLN A 168 7.79 6.58 0.62
N TRP A 169 7.08 5.55 0.19
CA TRP A 169 7.41 4.84 -1.04
C TRP A 169 7.29 5.76 -2.25
N ALA A 170 6.24 6.56 -2.34
CA ALA A 170 5.99 7.48 -3.44
C ALA A 170 7.14 8.50 -3.60
N TRP A 171 7.61 9.08 -2.51
CA TRP A 171 8.78 9.97 -2.53
C TRP A 171 10.04 9.25 -3.01
N ALA A 172 10.27 8.02 -2.54
CA ALA A 172 11.44 7.23 -2.95
C ALA A 172 11.38 6.82 -4.44
N GLN A 173 10.19 6.67 -5.01
CA GLN A 173 9.97 6.33 -6.43
C GLN A 173 9.83 7.57 -7.33
N GLY A 174 9.89 8.78 -6.78
CA GLY A 174 9.74 10.01 -7.57
C GLY A 174 8.32 10.22 -8.11
N ILE A 175 7.30 9.74 -7.40
CA ILE A 175 5.90 10.04 -7.73
C ILE A 175 5.70 11.56 -7.63
N ASP A 176 4.94 12.11 -8.55
CA ASP A 176 4.66 13.55 -8.66
C ASP A 176 4.06 14.09 -7.35
N GLU A 177 4.66 15.18 -6.86
CA GLU A 177 4.25 15.83 -5.60
C GLU A 177 2.78 16.25 -5.58
N ARG A 178 2.20 16.56 -6.75
CA ARG A 178 0.80 16.97 -6.88
C ARG A 178 -0.15 15.83 -6.55
N LEU A 179 0.18 14.58 -6.94
CA LEU A 179 -0.59 13.39 -6.59
C LEU A 179 -0.44 13.03 -5.10
N ILE A 180 0.76 13.21 -4.54
CA ILE A 180 1.00 13.00 -3.11
C ILE A 180 0.18 14.01 -2.29
N GLY A 181 0.17 15.28 -2.69
CA GLY A 181 -0.66 16.32 -2.08
C GLY A 181 -2.15 16.00 -2.15
N PHE A 182 -2.62 15.56 -3.31
CA PHE A 182 -4.01 15.14 -3.50
C PHE A 182 -4.39 13.99 -2.55
N LEU A 183 -3.58 12.94 -2.46
CA LEU A 183 -3.86 11.80 -1.59
C LEU A 183 -3.69 12.10 -0.10
N ARG A 184 -2.88 13.08 0.26
CA ARG A 184 -2.85 13.64 1.61
C ARG A 184 -4.15 14.38 1.95
N PHE A 185 -4.71 15.12 0.99
CA PHE A 185 -5.98 15.82 1.11
C PHE A 185 -7.18 14.85 1.12
N LYS A 186 -7.13 13.79 0.29
CA LYS A 186 -8.19 12.79 0.10
C LYS A 186 -7.66 11.37 0.40
N PRO A 187 -7.34 11.04 1.65
CA PRO A 187 -6.70 9.77 2.00
C PRO A 187 -7.56 8.54 1.69
N GLU A 188 -8.88 8.68 1.68
CA GLU A 188 -9.84 7.62 1.34
C GLU A 188 -9.70 7.17 -0.12
N LEU A 189 -9.20 8.03 -1.01
CA LEU A 189 -8.99 7.72 -2.41
C LEU A 189 -7.66 7.01 -2.70
N LEU A 190 -6.81 6.77 -1.71
CA LEU A 190 -5.64 5.91 -1.92
C LEU A 190 -6.05 4.48 -2.28
N PHE A 191 -7.12 3.99 -1.65
CA PHE A 191 -7.62 2.65 -1.90
C PHE A 191 -9.15 2.60 -1.70
N ASP A 192 -9.87 2.36 -2.80
CA ASP A 192 -11.31 2.21 -2.80
C ASP A 192 -11.72 1.07 -3.75
N PHE A 193 -11.48 -0.16 -3.29
CA PHE A 193 -11.84 -1.37 -4.02
C PHE A 193 -13.15 -1.95 -3.49
N ASP A 194 -14.17 -1.98 -4.36
CA ASP A 194 -15.43 -2.66 -4.12
C ASP A 194 -15.65 -3.75 -5.18
N PRO A 195 -15.60 -5.04 -4.78
CA PRO A 195 -15.89 -6.12 -5.68
C PRO A 195 -17.27 -6.02 -6.37
N ALA A 196 -18.28 -5.40 -5.76
CA ALA A 196 -19.60 -5.25 -6.36
C ALA A 196 -19.58 -4.27 -7.54
N ARG A 197 -18.84 -3.16 -7.43
CA ARG A 197 -18.67 -2.17 -8.52
C ARG A 197 -17.95 -2.78 -9.72
N THR A 198 -16.96 -3.62 -9.49
CA THR A 198 -16.27 -4.32 -10.60
C THR A 198 -17.22 -5.23 -11.38
N LEU A 199 -18.18 -5.90 -10.71
CA LEU A 199 -19.22 -6.67 -11.42
C LEU A 199 -20.21 -5.79 -12.19
N ALA A 200 -20.45 -4.57 -11.73
CA ALA A 200 -21.28 -3.61 -12.41
C ALA A 200 -20.59 -2.98 -13.63
N GLY A 201 -19.31 -3.35 -13.90
CA GLY A 201 -18.56 -2.90 -15.07
C GLY A 201 -17.51 -1.83 -14.79
N GLU A 202 -17.29 -1.43 -13.53
CA GLU A 202 -16.19 -0.54 -13.16
C GLU A 202 -14.87 -1.32 -13.17
N MET A 203 -14.05 -1.10 -14.21
CA MET A 203 -12.78 -1.80 -14.37
C MET A 203 -11.61 -1.11 -13.70
N ALA A 204 -11.67 0.21 -13.53
CA ALA A 204 -10.65 1.02 -12.88
C ALA A 204 -11.11 1.45 -11.48
N PHE A 205 -10.22 1.36 -10.50
CA PHE A 205 -10.48 1.76 -9.12
C PHE A 205 -9.20 2.30 -8.46
N PRO A 206 -9.33 3.16 -7.43
CA PRO A 206 -8.19 3.68 -6.69
C PRO A 206 -7.44 2.57 -5.94
N SER A 207 -6.13 2.51 -6.14
CA SER A 207 -5.23 1.61 -5.42
C SER A 207 -3.79 2.14 -5.48
N PRO A 208 -2.89 1.73 -4.59
CA PRO A 208 -1.47 2.07 -4.68
C PRO A 208 -0.86 1.91 -6.08
N ARG A 209 -1.22 0.81 -6.77
CA ARG A 209 -0.77 0.54 -8.16
C ARG A 209 -1.39 1.49 -9.17
N SER A 210 -2.69 1.74 -9.09
CA SER A 210 -3.37 2.59 -10.06
C SER A 210 -2.97 4.06 -9.94
N TRP A 211 -2.55 4.51 -8.76
CA TRP A 211 -1.95 5.83 -8.59
C TRP A 211 -0.56 5.96 -9.20
N GLU A 212 0.21 4.87 -9.28
CA GLU A 212 1.43 4.86 -10.10
C GLU A 212 1.13 5.03 -11.59
N PHE A 213 0.03 4.42 -12.08
CA PHE A 213 -0.41 4.65 -13.46
C PHE A 213 -0.90 6.09 -13.66
N ALA A 214 -1.61 6.66 -12.69
CA ALA A 214 -2.02 8.07 -12.71
C ALA A 214 -0.81 9.03 -12.75
N HIS A 215 0.28 8.73 -12.02
CA HIS A 215 1.53 9.48 -12.13
C HIS A 215 2.08 9.46 -13.56
N ARG A 216 2.13 8.28 -14.20
CA ARG A 216 2.59 8.16 -15.59
C ARG A 216 1.66 8.87 -16.57
N ALA A 217 0.34 8.89 -16.30
CA ALA A 217 -0.62 9.64 -17.09
C ALA A 217 -0.40 11.15 -16.94
N LEU A 218 -0.16 11.62 -15.73
CA LEU A 218 0.13 13.02 -15.46
C LEU A 218 1.40 13.49 -16.20
N GLN A 219 2.47 12.69 -16.20
CA GLN A 219 3.69 13.00 -16.95
C GLN A 219 3.46 13.12 -18.47
N LYS A 220 2.54 12.32 -19.02
CA LYS A 220 2.28 12.29 -20.46
C LYS A 220 1.31 13.38 -20.95
N PHE A 221 0.37 13.80 -20.10
CA PHE A 221 -0.77 14.62 -20.49
C PHE A 221 -0.90 15.92 -19.69
N ALA A 222 0.12 16.32 -18.93
CA ALA A 222 0.08 17.55 -18.10
C ALA A 222 -0.18 18.81 -18.95
N ASP A 223 0.28 18.83 -20.20
CA ASP A 223 0.09 19.91 -21.17
C ASP A 223 -1.29 19.90 -21.85
N ARG A 224 -2.10 18.89 -21.58
CA ARG A 224 -3.41 18.68 -22.23
C ARG A 224 -4.52 18.39 -21.22
N PRO A 225 -5.03 19.39 -20.49
CA PRO A 225 -5.99 19.18 -19.38
C PRO A 225 -7.24 18.40 -19.80
N ALA A 226 -7.75 18.61 -21.02
CA ALA A 226 -8.91 17.88 -21.53
C ALA A 226 -8.69 16.36 -21.68
N LEU A 227 -7.45 15.93 -21.98
CA LEU A 227 -7.09 14.51 -22.05
C LEU A 227 -6.69 13.96 -20.68
N LEU A 228 -6.07 14.79 -19.84
CA LEU A 228 -5.59 14.39 -18.53
C LEU A 228 -6.70 13.84 -17.65
N GLN A 229 -7.85 14.52 -17.58
CA GLN A 229 -8.99 14.05 -16.79
C GLN A 229 -9.45 12.64 -17.21
N GLY A 230 -9.58 12.41 -18.53
CA GLY A 230 -9.94 11.09 -19.05
C GLY A 230 -8.86 10.03 -18.78
N ALA A 231 -7.58 10.39 -18.89
CA ALA A 231 -6.47 9.49 -18.61
C ALA A 231 -6.40 9.11 -17.11
N LEU A 232 -6.63 10.06 -16.21
CA LEU A 232 -6.71 9.81 -14.77
C LEU A 232 -7.90 8.90 -14.44
N ALA A 233 -9.09 9.20 -14.99
CA ALA A 233 -10.27 8.37 -14.82
C ALA A 233 -10.08 6.94 -15.31
N GLY A 234 -9.38 6.76 -16.43
CA GLY A 234 -8.99 5.43 -16.93
C GLY A 234 -8.03 4.66 -16.03
N CYS A 235 -7.25 5.35 -15.20
CA CYS A 235 -6.32 4.72 -14.25
C CYS A 235 -6.99 4.39 -12.90
N VAL A 236 -7.68 5.37 -12.29
CA VAL A 236 -8.14 5.29 -10.89
C VAL A 236 -9.66 5.25 -10.76
N GLY A 237 -10.39 5.15 -11.86
CA GLY A 237 -11.85 5.21 -11.89
C GLY A 237 -12.38 6.62 -12.03
N GLN A 238 -13.63 6.71 -12.50
CA GLN A 238 -14.25 7.97 -12.92
C GLN A 238 -14.31 9.00 -11.79
N ALA A 239 -14.79 8.61 -10.60
CA ALA A 239 -14.94 9.52 -9.47
C ALA A 239 -13.60 10.09 -9.01
N ALA A 240 -12.64 9.22 -8.69
CA ALA A 240 -11.31 9.63 -8.21
C ALA A 240 -10.52 10.42 -9.28
N GLY A 241 -10.65 10.05 -10.55
CA GLY A 241 -10.00 10.75 -11.66
C GLY A 241 -10.51 12.18 -11.86
N VAL A 242 -11.83 12.38 -11.75
CA VAL A 242 -12.45 13.72 -11.83
C VAL A 242 -12.05 14.58 -10.64
N GLU A 243 -12.09 14.04 -9.40
CA GLU A 243 -11.67 14.76 -8.19
C GLU A 243 -10.19 15.16 -8.28
N CYS A 244 -9.33 14.24 -8.73
CA CYS A 244 -7.90 14.52 -8.91
C CYS A 244 -7.67 15.61 -9.96
N ALA A 245 -8.34 15.56 -11.11
CA ALA A 245 -8.22 16.58 -12.15
C ALA A 245 -8.69 17.96 -11.66
N ALA A 246 -9.78 18.01 -10.89
CA ALA A 246 -10.27 19.25 -10.29
C ALA A 246 -9.24 19.82 -9.29
N TYR A 247 -8.67 18.98 -8.42
CA TYR A 247 -7.61 19.40 -7.51
C TYR A 247 -6.39 19.92 -8.26
N LEU A 248 -5.95 19.25 -9.33
CA LEU A 248 -4.81 19.72 -10.13
C LEU A 248 -5.06 21.09 -10.77
N ALA A 249 -6.28 21.42 -11.14
CA ALA A 249 -6.64 22.72 -11.67
C ALA A 249 -6.54 23.85 -10.60
N THR A 250 -6.73 23.54 -9.31
CA THR A 250 -6.58 24.55 -8.24
C THR A 250 -5.12 24.95 -7.99
N LEU A 251 -4.16 24.12 -8.42
CA LEU A 251 -2.73 24.35 -8.16
C LEU A 251 -2.15 25.60 -8.85
N GLU A 252 -2.84 26.18 -9.84
CA GLU A 252 -2.48 27.48 -10.42
C GLU A 252 -2.54 28.63 -9.38
N ARG A 253 -3.25 28.41 -8.27
CA ARG A 253 -3.41 29.36 -7.15
C ARG A 253 -2.36 29.19 -6.04
N LEU A 254 -1.36 28.31 -6.24
CA LEU A 254 -0.29 28.11 -5.25
C LEU A 254 0.50 29.41 -5.04
N PRO A 255 0.95 29.69 -3.79
CA PRO A 255 1.86 30.80 -3.52
C PRO A 255 3.20 30.59 -4.24
N ASP A 256 3.99 31.65 -4.31
CA ASP A 256 5.36 31.57 -4.85
C ASP A 256 6.24 30.66 -3.97
N LEU A 257 6.38 29.41 -4.40
CA LEU A 257 7.17 28.39 -3.72
C LEU A 257 8.67 28.74 -3.72
N ASP A 258 9.15 29.46 -4.72
CA ASP A 258 10.54 29.90 -4.78
C ASP A 258 10.81 31.01 -3.74
N ALA A 259 9.85 31.89 -3.52
CA ALA A 259 9.91 32.83 -2.41
C ALA A 259 10.05 32.17 -1.04
N ILE A 260 9.29 31.07 -0.83
CA ILE A 260 9.36 30.31 0.44
C ILE A 260 10.75 29.69 0.64
N VAL A 261 11.30 28.99 -0.36
CA VAL A 261 12.62 28.33 -0.22
C VAL A 261 13.79 29.31 -0.16
N GLU A 262 13.61 30.52 -0.68
CA GLU A 262 14.58 31.63 -0.57
C GLU A 262 14.46 32.41 0.74
N GLY A 263 13.44 32.16 1.55
CA GLY A 263 13.18 32.87 2.81
C GLY A 263 12.57 34.27 2.62
N ARG A 264 11.99 34.53 1.44
CA ARG A 264 11.21 35.73 1.17
C ARG A 264 9.78 35.60 1.74
N ALA A 265 9.13 36.75 1.96
CA ALA A 265 7.74 36.73 2.38
C ALA A 265 6.86 36.07 1.32
N ALA A 266 6.08 35.07 1.73
CA ALA A 266 5.09 34.38 0.89
C ALA A 266 3.78 34.25 1.66
N GLU A 267 2.67 34.24 0.93
CA GLU A 267 1.36 34.06 1.51
C GLU A 267 1.18 32.60 1.98
N VAL A 268 0.30 32.41 2.96
CA VAL A 268 -0.13 31.10 3.42
C VAL A 268 -1.58 30.93 2.98
N PRO A 269 -1.90 29.92 2.16
CA PRO A 269 -3.25 29.75 1.67
C PRO A 269 -4.21 29.37 2.81
N GLU A 270 -5.42 29.90 2.76
CA GLU A 270 -6.49 29.57 3.71
C GLU A 270 -7.17 28.24 3.34
N GLU A 271 -7.24 27.94 2.05
CA GLU A 271 -7.88 26.72 1.52
C GLU A 271 -7.05 25.49 1.86
N ILE A 272 -7.72 24.49 2.43
CA ILE A 272 -7.05 23.31 2.96
C ILE A 272 -6.42 22.42 1.87
N ASP A 273 -7.01 22.34 0.70
CA ASP A 273 -6.47 21.62 -0.47
C ASP A 273 -5.15 22.25 -0.95
N LEU A 274 -5.07 23.59 -0.98
CA LEU A 274 -3.84 24.31 -1.31
C LEU A 274 -2.78 24.15 -0.22
N GLN A 275 -3.15 24.06 1.07
CA GLN A 275 -2.19 23.77 2.14
C GLN A 275 -1.52 22.39 1.96
N TYR A 276 -2.29 21.36 1.61
CA TYR A 276 -1.72 20.05 1.29
C TYR A 276 -0.82 20.07 0.06
N ALA A 277 -1.20 20.85 -0.96
CA ALA A 277 -0.41 21.03 -2.17
C ALA A 277 0.92 21.72 -1.89
N VAL A 278 0.90 22.84 -1.13
CA VAL A 278 2.11 23.56 -0.71
C VAL A 278 3.01 22.64 0.11
N ALA A 279 2.46 21.91 1.09
CA ALA A 279 3.24 20.99 1.91
C ALA A 279 3.96 19.92 1.06
N ALA A 280 3.27 19.27 0.14
CA ALA A 280 3.88 18.30 -0.75
C ALA A 280 4.94 18.92 -1.67
N ALA A 281 4.66 20.10 -2.25
CA ALA A 281 5.61 20.81 -3.10
C ALA A 281 6.87 21.23 -2.34
N LEU A 282 6.75 21.65 -1.07
CA LEU A 282 7.89 22.01 -0.23
C LEU A 282 8.75 20.80 0.13
N VAL A 283 8.16 19.63 0.39
CA VAL A 283 8.92 18.37 0.56
C VAL A 283 9.70 18.02 -0.72
N ALA A 284 9.08 18.16 -1.90
CA ALA A 284 9.75 17.95 -3.18
C ALA A 284 10.93 18.89 -3.37
N ARG A 285 10.76 20.20 -3.04
CA ARG A 285 11.84 21.20 -3.09
C ARG A 285 12.97 20.85 -2.12
N ALA A 286 12.65 20.42 -0.90
CA ALA A 286 13.64 19.99 0.09
C ALA A 286 14.47 18.79 -0.39
N LEU A 287 13.82 17.81 -1.05
CA LEU A 287 14.50 16.65 -1.63
C LEU A 287 15.42 17.04 -2.79
N ARG A 288 14.99 17.95 -3.68
CA ARG A 288 15.83 18.46 -4.78
C ARG A 288 17.05 19.21 -4.26
N ALA A 289 16.89 19.97 -3.16
CA ALA A 289 17.99 20.73 -2.54
C ALA A 289 18.99 19.83 -1.80
N ARG A 290 18.67 18.56 -1.50
CA ARG A 290 19.47 17.66 -0.63
C ARG A 290 20.94 17.53 -1.06
N ALA A 291 21.23 17.57 -2.33
CA ALA A 291 22.59 17.43 -2.88
C ALA A 291 23.35 18.77 -2.97
N GLY A 292 22.70 19.91 -2.69
CA GLY A 292 23.28 21.24 -2.83
C GLY A 292 23.91 21.76 -1.54
N SER A 293 24.82 22.72 -1.68
CA SER A 293 25.45 23.44 -0.55
C SER A 293 24.47 24.20 0.32
N ASP A 294 23.34 24.61 -0.24
CA ASP A 294 22.30 25.42 0.38
C ASP A 294 21.19 24.61 1.07
N ALA A 295 21.31 23.28 1.10
CA ALA A 295 20.27 22.37 1.60
C ALA A 295 19.74 22.79 2.99
N GLN A 296 20.63 23.01 3.95
CA GLN A 296 20.22 23.37 5.32
C GLN A 296 19.50 24.74 5.38
N ARG A 297 19.87 25.68 4.53
CA ARG A 297 19.21 27.00 4.44
C ARG A 297 17.78 26.83 3.90
N VAL A 298 17.61 26.08 2.79
CA VAL A 298 16.30 25.78 2.20
C VAL A 298 15.40 25.06 3.20
N TRP A 299 15.93 24.03 3.89
CA TRP A 299 15.17 23.31 4.91
C TRP A 299 14.78 24.21 6.09
N GLY A 300 15.67 25.14 6.49
CA GLY A 300 15.37 26.12 7.53
C GLY A 300 14.20 27.00 7.15
N HIS A 301 14.18 27.55 5.94
CA HIS A 301 13.07 28.37 5.46
C HIS A 301 11.74 27.61 5.37
N ILE A 302 11.79 26.35 4.96
CA ILE A 302 10.59 25.48 4.92
C ILE A 302 10.08 25.23 6.35
N LEU A 303 10.96 24.99 7.32
CA LEU A 303 10.57 24.80 8.72
C LEU A 303 9.96 26.08 9.32
N ASP A 304 10.53 27.26 9.01
CA ASP A 304 9.97 28.56 9.42
C ASP A 304 8.60 28.82 8.75
N TYR A 305 8.39 28.33 7.52
CA TYR A 305 7.08 28.39 6.86
C TYR A 305 6.07 27.44 7.50
N ALA A 306 6.50 26.23 7.92
CA ALA A 306 5.64 25.26 8.60
C ALA A 306 4.99 25.82 9.87
N ASP A 307 5.68 26.71 10.60
CA ASP A 307 5.13 27.41 11.76
C ASP A 307 4.00 28.41 11.43
N ARG A 308 3.93 28.85 10.19
CA ARG A 308 2.94 29.84 9.72
C ARG A 308 1.67 29.20 9.19
N LEU A 309 1.68 27.86 9.01
CA LEU A 309 0.49 27.12 8.55
C LEU A 309 -0.67 27.29 9.53
N PRO A 310 -1.93 27.41 9.04
CA PRO A 310 -3.09 27.77 9.87
C PRO A 310 -3.37 26.80 11.00
N THR A 311 -3.05 25.51 10.80
CA THR A 311 -3.21 24.49 11.83
C THR A 311 -1.86 23.86 12.19
N ARG A 312 -1.67 23.56 13.46
CA ARG A 312 -0.45 22.88 13.94
C ARG A 312 -0.30 21.50 13.33
N GLU A 313 -1.41 20.79 13.11
CA GLU A 313 -1.44 19.46 12.50
C GLU A 313 -0.84 19.50 11.08
N MET A 314 -1.12 20.54 10.31
CA MET A 314 -0.56 20.71 8.97
C MET A 314 0.97 20.93 9.02
N GLY A 315 1.43 21.76 9.95
CA GLY A 315 2.87 21.98 10.20
C GLY A 315 3.57 20.68 10.63
N VAL A 316 2.96 19.90 11.54
CA VAL A 316 3.48 18.60 11.99
C VAL A 316 3.52 17.60 10.84
N MET A 317 2.49 17.54 10.00
CA MET A 317 2.48 16.68 8.82
C MET A 317 3.62 17.01 7.86
N LEU A 318 3.80 18.29 7.51
CA LEU A 318 4.89 18.74 6.64
C LEU A 318 6.26 18.35 7.21
N VAL A 319 6.51 18.62 8.48
CA VAL A 319 7.80 18.33 9.12
C VAL A 319 8.01 16.83 9.30
N ALA A 320 6.96 16.04 9.55
CA ALA A 320 7.05 14.59 9.58
C ALA A 320 7.43 14.02 8.20
N ASP A 321 6.86 14.54 7.12
CA ASP A 321 7.20 14.10 5.76
C ASP A 321 8.63 14.53 5.39
N LEU A 322 9.08 15.73 5.79
CA LEU A 322 10.48 16.15 5.64
C LEU A 322 11.43 15.21 6.39
N HIS A 323 11.14 14.90 7.65
CA HIS A 323 11.98 14.03 8.46
C HIS A 323 12.06 12.60 7.86
N ARG A 324 10.94 12.04 7.44
CA ARG A 324 10.90 10.72 6.80
C ARG A 324 11.71 10.68 5.50
N SER A 325 11.70 11.78 4.75
CA SER A 325 12.36 11.87 3.44
C SER A 325 13.85 12.23 3.54
N LEU A 326 14.23 13.11 4.45
CA LEU A 326 15.60 13.62 4.61
C LEU A 326 16.40 12.85 5.66
N GLY A 327 15.70 12.15 6.58
CA GLY A 327 16.30 11.39 7.66
C GLY A 327 16.94 12.28 8.73
N PRO A 328 17.98 11.77 9.45
CA PRO A 328 18.62 12.48 10.55
C PRO A 328 19.27 13.81 10.18
N ALA A 329 19.51 14.07 8.89
CA ALA A 329 20.10 15.32 8.43
C ALA A 329 19.26 16.56 8.79
N LEU A 330 17.94 16.40 8.93
CA LEU A 330 17.02 17.47 9.33
C LEU A 330 17.29 17.96 10.76
N PHE A 331 17.75 17.08 11.67
CA PHE A 331 18.06 17.44 13.06
C PHE A 331 19.24 18.43 13.18
N GLY A 332 20.12 18.47 12.18
CA GLY A 332 21.23 19.42 12.11
C GLY A 332 20.81 20.84 11.71
N VAL A 333 19.53 21.07 11.36
CA VAL A 333 19.02 22.40 10.97
C VAL A 333 18.58 23.18 12.22
N PRO A 334 19.15 24.38 12.53
CA PRO A 334 18.78 25.10 13.75
C PRO A 334 17.29 25.42 13.86
N ALA A 335 16.62 25.65 12.73
CA ALA A 335 15.17 25.86 12.69
C ALA A 335 14.37 24.67 13.19
N PHE A 336 14.88 23.44 13.05
CA PHE A 336 14.19 22.24 13.53
C PHE A 336 14.04 22.23 15.06
N ALA A 337 15.10 22.58 15.81
CA ALA A 337 15.02 22.64 17.27
C ALA A 337 13.97 23.66 17.73
N ARG A 338 13.98 24.88 17.14
CA ARG A 338 12.97 25.91 17.43
C ARG A 338 11.55 25.45 17.12
N TRP A 339 11.36 24.78 15.99
CA TRP A 339 10.05 24.23 15.60
C TRP A 339 9.61 23.12 16.56
N ALA A 340 10.50 22.19 16.92
CA ALA A 340 10.20 21.08 17.82
C ALA A 340 9.79 21.55 19.23
N GLU A 341 10.43 22.57 19.77
CA GLU A 341 10.03 23.19 21.04
C GLU A 341 8.60 23.75 21.00
N ARG A 342 8.22 24.39 19.90
CA ARG A 342 6.87 24.95 19.72
C ARG A 342 5.79 23.92 19.40
N ALA A 343 6.16 22.80 18.80
CA ALA A 343 5.24 21.72 18.45
C ALA A 343 5.18 20.59 19.50
N ALA A 344 5.92 20.73 20.62
CA ALA A 344 6.10 19.66 21.60
C ALA A 344 4.78 19.13 22.19
N ASP A 345 3.78 19.98 22.40
CA ASP A 345 2.45 19.60 22.88
C ASP A 345 1.71 18.68 21.89
N VAL A 346 1.80 18.94 20.59
CA VAL A 346 1.17 18.11 19.55
C VAL A 346 1.92 16.80 19.37
N LEU A 347 3.26 16.83 19.41
CA LEU A 347 4.12 15.64 19.26
C LEU A 347 3.96 14.68 20.45
N LEU A 348 3.73 15.20 21.66
CA LEU A 348 3.52 14.40 22.87
C LEU A 348 2.11 13.82 22.96
N ASP A 349 1.11 14.42 22.30
CA ASP A 349 -0.28 13.98 22.29
C ASP A 349 -0.53 12.82 21.29
N ASP A 350 0.43 12.50 20.42
CA ASP A 350 0.34 11.47 19.37
C ASP A 350 0.63 10.04 19.91
N ARG A 351 0.32 9.78 21.20
CA ARG A 351 0.35 8.43 21.76
C ARG A 351 -0.69 7.55 21.06
N PRO A 352 -0.39 6.26 20.77
CA PRO A 352 -1.27 5.36 20.01
C PRO A 352 -2.71 5.21 20.54
N GLY A 353 -2.98 5.67 21.76
CA GLY A 353 -4.34 5.71 22.36
C GLY A 353 -5.17 6.95 22.02
N ALA A 354 -4.55 8.10 21.77
CA ALA A 354 -5.25 9.38 21.55
C ALA A 354 -5.96 9.43 20.18
N ARG A 355 -5.38 8.84 19.14
CA ARG A 355 -6.01 8.75 17.80
C ARG A 355 -7.30 7.90 17.80
N ARG A 356 -7.38 6.84 18.62
CA ARG A 356 -8.61 6.04 18.79
C ARG A 356 -9.70 6.80 19.53
N ALA A 357 -9.33 7.63 20.51
CA ALA A 357 -10.27 8.44 21.27
C ALA A 357 -10.87 9.58 20.43
N ARG A 358 -10.05 10.28 19.60
CA ARG A 358 -10.54 11.34 18.69
C ARG A 358 -11.43 10.80 17.56
N ARG A 359 -11.15 9.62 16.99
CA ARG A 359 -12.05 8.96 16.03
C ARG A 359 -13.39 8.58 16.66
N ARG A 360 -13.43 8.14 17.94
CA ARG A 360 -14.67 7.85 18.66
C ARG A 360 -15.45 9.13 19.02
N ALA A 361 -14.77 10.22 19.35
CA ALA A 361 -15.41 11.50 19.61
C ALA A 361 -15.99 12.14 18.34
N ALA A 362 -15.31 12.05 17.20
CA ALA A 362 -15.81 12.55 15.91
C ALA A 362 -17.01 11.75 15.37
N THR A 363 -17.09 10.44 15.65
CA THR A 363 -18.25 9.61 15.31
C THR A 363 -19.39 9.76 16.31
N GLY A 364 -19.12 10.13 17.57
CA GLY A 364 -20.14 10.38 18.60
C GLY A 364 -20.90 11.71 18.43
N CYS A 365 -20.31 12.72 17.81
CA CYS A 365 -20.94 14.02 17.59
C CYS A 365 -21.99 14.05 16.45
N ARG A 366 -22.07 13.01 15.60
CA ARG A 366 -23.10 12.90 14.56
C ARG A 366 -24.39 12.20 14.99
N ALA A 367 -24.44 11.65 16.22
CA ALA A 367 -25.59 10.89 16.72
C ALA A 367 -26.58 11.71 17.60
N HIS A 368 -26.37 13.03 17.74
CA HIS A 368 -27.21 13.84 18.65
C HIS A 368 -27.93 15.04 18.01
N ALA A 369 -28.21 14.94 16.69
CA ALA A 369 -29.03 15.97 16.03
C ALA A 369 -30.17 15.32 15.23
N ALA A 370 -31.13 14.66 15.87
CA ALA A 370 -32.50 14.44 15.38
C ALA A 370 -33.33 13.74 16.46
N ASP A 371 -33.97 14.50 17.29
CA ASP A 371 -35.18 14.07 17.99
C ASP A 371 -36.16 15.23 18.07
N PRO A 372 -37.32 15.18 17.45
CA PRO A 372 -38.52 15.87 17.90
C PRO A 372 -39.47 14.83 18.51
N GLY A 373 -39.67 14.95 19.84
CA GLY A 373 -40.55 14.16 20.67
C GLY A 373 -42.05 14.36 20.36
N PRO A 374 -42.97 14.02 21.29
CA PRO A 374 -43.94 12.94 21.08
C PRO A 374 -45.37 13.42 20.85
N ALA A 375 -46.19 12.58 20.21
CA ALA A 375 -47.65 12.72 20.23
C ALA A 375 -48.33 11.44 20.75
N LEU A 376 -48.99 11.60 21.85
CA LEU A 376 -49.94 10.69 22.49
C LEU A 376 -51.15 10.38 21.60
N SER A 377 -51.58 9.13 21.52
CA SER A 377 -53.01 8.80 21.75
C SER A 377 -53.25 7.31 21.93
N ARG A 378 -54.19 7.09 22.75
CA ARG A 378 -54.66 5.92 23.52
C ARG A 378 -55.46 4.90 22.71
N ARG A 379 -55.48 3.71 23.28
CA ARG A 379 -56.59 2.76 23.50
C ARG A 379 -56.74 1.54 22.59
N THR A 380 -56.71 0.44 23.27
CA THR A 380 -57.66 -0.71 23.39
C THR A 380 -57.57 -1.70 22.22
N GLY A 381 -57.48 -2.97 22.40
CA GLY A 381 -57.78 -3.94 23.41
C GLY A 381 -57.92 -5.30 22.73
N ALA A 382 -57.76 -6.38 23.50
CA ALA A 382 -58.24 -7.73 23.28
C ALA A 382 -57.43 -8.71 22.39
N ALA A 383 -56.79 -9.67 23.04
CA ALA A 383 -56.58 -11.04 22.59
C ALA A 383 -57.91 -11.82 22.67
N PRO A 384 -58.06 -13.12 22.33
CA PRO A 384 -57.06 -14.17 22.10
C PRO A 384 -57.41 -15.26 21.01
N ALA A 385 -56.68 -16.35 21.05
CA ALA A 385 -56.94 -17.74 20.64
C ALA A 385 -56.54 -18.11 19.18
N ALA A 386 -55.68 -18.99 18.94
CA ALA A 386 -55.44 -20.42 19.22
C ALA A 386 -55.56 -21.29 17.94
N ALA A 387 -54.69 -22.28 17.88
CA ALA A 387 -54.75 -23.52 17.09
C ALA A 387 -54.34 -23.38 15.60
N GLY A 388 -53.42 -24.12 15.07
CA GLY A 388 -53.05 -25.49 15.13
C GLY A 388 -52.61 -25.92 13.74
N GLY A 389 -51.68 -26.82 13.64
CA GLY A 389 -51.55 -27.63 12.41
C GLY A 389 -50.15 -27.67 11.77
N ARG A 390 -49.33 -28.58 12.19
CA ARG A 390 -48.30 -29.30 11.39
C ARG A 390 -49.03 -30.36 10.53
N PRO A 391 -48.36 -31.13 9.63
CA PRO A 391 -47.05 -31.04 9.00
C PRO A 391 -47.06 -31.55 7.50
N LEU A 392 -45.85 -31.85 6.95
CA LEU A 392 -45.47 -32.69 5.78
C LEU A 392 -45.58 -31.97 4.42
N VAL A 393 -44.60 -31.91 3.60
CA VAL A 393 -43.65 -32.94 3.05
C VAL A 393 -42.30 -32.26 2.80
#